data_51823406dc3262b9b2f355900cd2a01e
#
_entry.id   51823406dc3262b9b2f355900cd2a01e
#
_cell.length_a   1.000
_cell.length_b   1.000
_cell.length_c   1.000
_cell.angle_alpha   90.00
_cell.angle_beta   90.00
_cell.angle_gamma   90.00
#
_symmetry.space_group_name_H-M   'P 1'
#
loop_
_entity.id
_entity.type
_entity.pdbx_description
1 polymer ?
#
loop_
_entity_poly.entity_id
_entity_poly.type
_entity_poly.pdbx_seq_one_letter_code
_entity_poly.pdbx_strand_id
1 'polypeptide(L)'
;MSLPTLTSPTYELVIPSSKKKVKFRPFMVKEEKVLLMALESEDDKQIASALEDIIAACVTTKGFKVKDLATFDIEYIFLNIRAKSVGEIIELILTCPDDGESEVRVQVDIEKVKVDFAKGHTNKIKLNDNLWIEMKYPGIDSFANPQQDIDDTFKFVANSVDKIYDDTEVWDSNTTTQDEYVSFIEQLSSKQFADVQRFFDTMPTLRHKIKAKNPNTNVEFDYVIEGLSNFFA
;
A
#
# COMPACT_ATOMS: atom_id res chain seq x y z
N MET A 1 -30.94 -32.82 -1.08
CA MET A 1 -31.34 -31.40 -0.94
C MET A 1 -30.05 -30.58 -0.86
N SER A 2 -29.92 -29.58 -1.72
CA SER A 2 -28.79 -28.63 -1.61
C SER A 2 -29.11 -27.59 -0.55
N LEU A 3 -28.10 -27.18 0.22
CA LEU A 3 -28.24 -26.06 1.17
C LEU A 3 -28.52 -24.76 0.42
N PRO A 4 -29.21 -23.79 1.03
CA PRO A 4 -29.47 -22.50 0.41
C PRO A 4 -28.16 -21.73 0.21
N THR A 5 -28.07 -20.99 -0.89
CA THR A 5 -26.93 -20.08 -1.17
C THR A 5 -27.20 -18.73 -0.52
N LEU A 6 -26.25 -18.24 0.26
CA LEU A 6 -26.32 -16.92 0.86
C LEU A 6 -25.89 -15.85 -0.15
N THR A 7 -26.65 -14.76 -0.22
CA THR A 7 -26.30 -13.59 -1.04
C THR A 7 -25.56 -12.56 -0.18
N SER A 8 -24.48 -11.99 -0.70
CA SER A 8 -23.75 -10.90 -0.04
C SER A 8 -24.15 -9.56 -0.63
N PRO A 9 -24.23 -8.49 0.19
CA PRO A 9 -24.41 -7.14 -0.31
C PRO A 9 -23.21 -6.71 -1.18
N THR A 10 -23.43 -5.76 -2.07
CA THR A 10 -22.40 -5.19 -2.93
C THR A 10 -22.24 -3.71 -2.63
N TYR A 11 -21.01 -3.26 -2.50
CA TYR A 11 -20.62 -1.88 -2.22
C TYR A 11 -19.81 -1.31 -3.38
N GLU A 12 -19.71 0.02 -3.45
CA GLU A 12 -18.87 0.72 -4.42
C GLU A 12 -17.73 1.45 -3.73
N LEU A 13 -16.57 1.48 -4.38
CA LEU A 13 -15.38 2.16 -3.95
C LEU A 13 -14.72 2.88 -5.11
N VAL A 14 -14.07 3.99 -4.84
CA VAL A 14 -13.23 4.72 -5.83
C VAL A 14 -11.76 4.44 -5.50
N ILE A 15 -11.05 3.84 -6.45
CA ILE A 15 -9.60 3.58 -6.31
C ILE A 15 -8.86 4.91 -6.22
N PRO A 16 -8.02 5.13 -5.19
CA PRO A 16 -7.36 6.41 -4.94
C PRO A 16 -6.47 6.90 -6.09
N SER A 17 -5.66 6.02 -6.71
CA SER A 17 -4.76 6.39 -7.80
C SER A 17 -5.48 6.71 -9.10
N SER A 18 -6.28 5.77 -9.58
CA SER A 18 -6.90 5.82 -10.91
C SER A 18 -8.24 6.53 -10.98
N LYS A 19 -8.85 6.83 -9.82
CA LYS A 19 -10.21 7.38 -9.68
C LYS A 19 -11.31 6.51 -10.31
N LYS A 20 -10.99 5.27 -10.65
CA LYS A 20 -11.95 4.29 -11.19
C LYS A 20 -12.85 3.77 -10.07
N LYS A 21 -14.14 3.59 -10.39
CA LYS A 21 -15.10 2.94 -9.48
C LYS A 21 -15.01 1.43 -9.62
N VAL A 22 -14.96 0.75 -8.50
CA VAL A 22 -15.03 -0.71 -8.41
C VAL A 22 -16.16 -1.13 -7.49
N LYS A 23 -16.75 -2.29 -7.77
CA LYS A 23 -17.75 -2.93 -6.94
C LYS A 23 -17.12 -4.08 -6.19
N PHE A 24 -17.45 -4.21 -4.92
CA PHE A 24 -16.93 -5.28 -4.07
C PHE A 24 -17.99 -5.82 -3.14
N ARG A 25 -17.80 -7.03 -2.65
CA ARG A 25 -18.55 -7.65 -1.56
C ARG A 25 -17.68 -7.81 -0.31
N PRO A 26 -18.28 -7.92 0.87
CA PRO A 26 -17.54 -8.37 2.05
C PRO A 26 -16.89 -9.73 1.80
N PHE A 27 -15.79 -10.02 2.47
CA PHE A 27 -15.25 -11.38 2.51
C PHE A 27 -16.13 -12.29 3.37
N MET A 28 -16.06 -13.57 3.11
CA MET A 28 -16.76 -14.62 3.84
C MET A 28 -15.77 -15.34 4.76
N VAL A 29 -16.26 -16.17 5.65
CA VAL A 29 -15.44 -16.97 6.58
C VAL A 29 -14.33 -17.76 5.88
N LYS A 30 -14.52 -18.18 4.64
CA LYS A 30 -13.48 -18.89 3.88
C LYS A 30 -12.28 -17.98 3.52
N GLU A 31 -12.54 -16.73 3.15
CA GLU A 31 -11.49 -15.75 2.88
C GLU A 31 -10.83 -15.28 4.19
N GLU A 32 -11.62 -15.08 5.26
CA GLU A 32 -11.10 -14.77 6.60
C GLU A 32 -10.13 -15.84 7.11
N LYS A 33 -10.48 -17.11 6.92
CA LYS A 33 -9.60 -18.22 7.29
C LYS A 33 -8.25 -18.17 6.55
N VAL A 34 -8.25 -17.84 5.26
CA VAL A 34 -7.02 -17.70 4.47
C VAL A 34 -6.16 -16.57 5.04
N LEU A 35 -6.76 -15.43 5.38
CA LEU A 35 -6.07 -14.31 5.99
C LEU A 35 -5.43 -14.68 7.33
N LEU A 36 -6.20 -15.30 8.23
CA LEU A 36 -5.70 -15.72 9.55
C LEU A 36 -4.53 -16.70 9.43
N MET A 37 -4.62 -17.68 8.53
CA MET A 37 -3.54 -18.64 8.30
C MET A 37 -2.28 -17.95 7.75
N ALA A 38 -2.43 -16.95 6.87
CA ALA A 38 -1.30 -16.18 6.35
C ALA A 38 -0.65 -15.33 7.44
N LEU A 39 -1.44 -14.66 8.29
CA LEU A 39 -0.92 -13.88 9.42
C LEU A 39 -0.19 -14.76 10.44
N GLU A 40 -0.72 -15.96 10.76
CA GLU A 40 -0.07 -16.92 11.66
C GLU A 40 1.25 -17.47 11.12
N SER A 41 1.47 -17.43 9.80
CA SER A 41 2.71 -17.90 9.20
C SER A 41 3.89 -16.95 9.38
N GLU A 42 3.62 -15.67 9.65
CA GLU A 42 4.62 -14.58 9.71
C GLU A 42 5.48 -14.49 8.43
N ASP A 43 4.96 -15.00 7.30
CA ASP A 43 5.63 -15.01 5.98
C ASP A 43 5.02 -13.93 5.09
N ASP A 44 5.79 -12.89 4.77
CA ASP A 44 5.35 -11.77 3.96
C ASP A 44 4.82 -12.20 2.58
N LYS A 45 5.39 -13.26 1.98
CA LYS A 45 4.93 -13.79 0.69
C LYS A 45 3.55 -14.44 0.81
N GLN A 46 3.30 -15.17 1.90
CA GLN A 46 1.99 -15.77 2.14
C GLN A 46 0.95 -14.69 2.45
N ILE A 47 1.33 -13.65 3.20
CA ILE A 47 0.45 -12.51 3.50
C ILE A 47 0.10 -11.76 2.20
N ALA A 48 1.09 -11.45 1.35
CA ALA A 48 0.86 -10.80 0.06
C ALA A 48 -0.06 -11.62 -0.86
N SER A 49 0.17 -12.94 -0.95
CA SER A 49 -0.67 -13.85 -1.74
C SER A 49 -2.11 -13.92 -1.20
N ALA A 50 -2.28 -13.97 0.11
CA ALA A 50 -3.61 -13.97 0.74
C ALA A 50 -4.37 -12.65 0.49
N LEU A 51 -3.68 -11.51 0.55
CA LEU A 51 -4.26 -10.20 0.22
C LEU A 51 -4.70 -10.15 -1.25
N GLU A 52 -3.85 -10.61 -2.18
CA GLU A 52 -4.18 -10.69 -3.61
C GLU A 52 -5.44 -11.53 -3.83
N ASP A 53 -5.48 -12.74 -3.28
CA ASP A 53 -6.57 -13.68 -3.42
C ASP A 53 -7.89 -13.14 -2.85
N ILE A 54 -7.85 -12.53 -1.66
CA ILE A 54 -9.03 -11.97 -1.00
C ILE A 54 -9.59 -10.80 -1.81
N ILE A 55 -8.73 -9.87 -2.24
CA ILE A 55 -9.17 -8.72 -3.04
C ILE A 55 -9.75 -9.19 -4.38
N ALA A 56 -9.06 -10.13 -5.07
CA ALA A 56 -9.53 -10.68 -6.33
C ALA A 56 -10.88 -11.42 -6.19
N ALA A 57 -11.09 -12.13 -5.07
CA ALA A 57 -12.36 -12.83 -4.79
C ALA A 57 -13.50 -11.86 -4.40
N CYS A 58 -13.19 -10.73 -3.75
CA CYS A 58 -14.18 -9.79 -3.25
C CYS A 58 -14.56 -8.72 -4.28
N VAL A 59 -13.63 -8.27 -5.13
CA VAL A 59 -13.93 -7.28 -6.17
C VAL A 59 -14.64 -7.94 -7.35
N THR A 60 -15.85 -7.45 -7.65
CA THR A 60 -16.74 -8.03 -8.68
C THR A 60 -16.69 -7.30 -10.02
N THR A 61 -15.93 -6.22 -10.12
CA THR A 61 -15.77 -5.44 -11.35
C THR A 61 -15.02 -6.22 -12.41
N LYS A 62 -15.59 -6.36 -13.61
CA LYS A 62 -14.95 -7.08 -14.73
C LYS A 62 -13.65 -6.40 -15.16
N GLY A 63 -12.62 -7.22 -15.42
CA GLY A 63 -11.30 -6.76 -15.90
C GLY A 63 -10.45 -6.11 -14.79
N PHE A 64 -10.86 -6.18 -13.54
CA PHE A 64 -10.06 -5.77 -12.40
C PHE A 64 -8.91 -6.76 -12.17
N LYS A 65 -7.71 -6.23 -11.96
CA LYS A 65 -6.52 -7.02 -11.65
C LYS A 65 -5.79 -6.37 -10.47
N VAL A 66 -5.51 -7.13 -9.43
CA VAL A 66 -4.81 -6.65 -8.24
C VAL A 66 -3.38 -6.24 -8.58
N LYS A 67 -2.73 -6.96 -9.50
CA LYS A 67 -1.34 -6.67 -9.93
C LYS A 67 -1.15 -5.32 -10.62
N ASP A 68 -2.24 -4.71 -11.11
CA ASP A 68 -2.20 -3.39 -11.74
C ASP A 68 -2.34 -2.24 -10.71
N LEU A 69 -2.44 -2.56 -9.42
CA LEU A 69 -2.68 -1.59 -8.36
C LEU A 69 -1.38 -1.20 -7.63
N ALA A 70 -1.34 0.06 -7.20
CA ALA A 70 -0.34 0.51 -6.25
C ALA A 70 -0.59 -0.05 -4.84
N THR A 71 0.46 -0.15 -4.01
CA THR A 71 0.37 -0.64 -2.62
C THR A 71 -0.71 0.07 -1.81
N PHE A 72 -0.76 1.39 -1.86
CA PHE A 72 -1.76 2.19 -1.13
C PHE A 72 -3.19 1.97 -1.65
N ASP A 73 -3.40 1.61 -2.92
CA ASP A 73 -4.71 1.21 -3.44
C ASP A 73 -5.13 -0.15 -2.90
N ILE A 74 -4.19 -1.10 -2.86
CA ILE A 74 -4.40 -2.45 -2.30
C ILE A 74 -4.80 -2.35 -0.83
N GLU A 75 -4.03 -1.59 -0.04
CA GLU A 75 -4.31 -1.33 1.37
C GLU A 75 -5.69 -0.70 1.57
N TYR A 76 -6.01 0.32 0.78
CA TYR A 76 -7.28 1.03 0.87
C TYR A 76 -8.48 0.14 0.50
N ILE A 77 -8.38 -0.65 -0.58
CA ILE A 77 -9.42 -1.58 -1.00
C ILE A 77 -9.64 -2.65 0.07
N PHE A 78 -8.55 -3.26 0.56
CA PHE A 78 -8.62 -4.30 1.56
C PHE A 78 -9.24 -3.79 2.88
N LEU A 79 -8.82 -2.61 3.35
CA LEU A 79 -9.36 -2.00 4.56
C LEU A 79 -10.87 -1.75 4.44
N ASN A 80 -11.35 -1.30 3.28
CA ASN A 80 -12.78 -1.11 3.02
C ASN A 80 -13.55 -2.46 2.94
N ILE A 81 -12.96 -3.50 2.33
CA ILE A 81 -13.56 -4.84 2.33
C ILE A 81 -13.68 -5.34 3.78
N ARG A 82 -12.62 -5.19 4.60
CA ARG A 82 -12.62 -5.57 6.00
C ARG A 82 -13.68 -4.83 6.80
N ALA A 83 -13.80 -3.51 6.61
CA ALA A 83 -14.80 -2.69 7.30
C ALA A 83 -16.22 -3.21 7.08
N LYS A 84 -16.55 -3.62 5.84
CA LYS A 84 -17.87 -4.16 5.50
C LYS A 84 -18.05 -5.64 5.87
N SER A 85 -16.99 -6.34 6.25
CA SER A 85 -17.00 -7.76 6.61
C SER A 85 -17.13 -7.97 8.13
N VAL A 86 -16.32 -7.24 8.90
CA VAL A 86 -16.15 -7.45 10.36
C VAL A 86 -16.70 -6.27 11.15
N GLY A 87 -16.70 -5.06 10.56
CA GLY A 87 -17.16 -3.84 11.20
C GLY A 87 -16.26 -2.65 10.88
N GLU A 88 -16.83 -1.47 10.98
CA GLU A 88 -16.21 -0.20 10.59
C GLU A 88 -15.35 0.41 11.70
N ILE A 89 -15.56 -0.02 12.95
CA ILE A 89 -14.79 0.45 14.10
C ILE A 89 -13.79 -0.62 14.50
N ILE A 90 -12.51 -0.22 14.60
CA ILE A 90 -11.45 -1.05 15.18
C ILE A 90 -10.97 -0.44 16.49
N GLU A 91 -10.58 -1.30 17.43
CA GLU A 91 -9.92 -0.88 18.65
C GLU A 91 -8.42 -1.14 18.52
N LEU A 92 -7.63 -0.13 18.84
CA LEU A 92 -6.17 -0.21 18.88
C LEU A 92 -5.68 0.13 20.27
N ILE A 93 -4.60 -0.52 20.69
CA ILE A 93 -3.88 -0.20 21.92
C ILE A 93 -2.62 0.55 21.51
N LEU A 94 -2.50 1.80 21.95
CA LEU A 94 -1.35 2.64 21.64
C LEU A 94 -0.52 2.84 22.93
N THR A 95 0.80 2.64 22.82
CA THR A 95 1.73 3.02 23.88
C THR A 95 1.93 4.53 23.85
N CYS A 96 1.79 5.17 25.01
CA CYS A 96 1.91 6.62 25.14
C CYS A 96 3.38 7.05 25.00
N PRO A 97 3.69 8.02 24.12
CA PRO A 97 5.09 8.38 23.82
C PRO A 97 5.79 9.19 24.91
N ASP A 98 5.04 9.76 25.84
CA ASP A 98 5.55 10.63 26.91
C ASP A 98 6.21 9.85 28.07
N ASP A 99 5.75 8.64 28.33
CA ASP A 99 6.32 7.76 29.37
C ASP A 99 6.81 6.40 28.83
N GLY A 100 6.38 6.01 27.62
CA GLY A 100 6.79 4.77 26.98
C GLY A 100 6.23 3.49 27.61
N GLU A 101 5.36 3.61 28.62
CA GLU A 101 4.84 2.48 29.42
C GLU A 101 3.31 2.44 29.44
N SER A 102 2.66 3.61 29.50
CA SER A 102 1.21 3.70 29.57
C SER A 102 0.56 3.31 28.24
N GLU A 103 -0.54 2.58 28.32
CA GLU A 103 -1.33 2.18 27.17
C GLU A 103 -2.69 2.92 27.16
N VAL A 104 -3.13 3.33 25.99
CA VAL A 104 -4.46 3.89 25.78
C VAL A 104 -5.20 3.13 24.66
N ARG A 105 -6.45 2.79 24.91
CA ARG A 105 -7.34 2.21 23.90
C ARG A 105 -8.00 3.31 23.11
N VAL A 106 -7.91 3.23 21.79
CA VAL A 106 -8.53 4.17 20.89
C VAL A 106 -9.41 3.45 19.89
N GLN A 107 -10.53 4.07 19.50
CA GLN A 107 -11.39 3.56 18.46
C GLN A 107 -11.14 4.31 17.18
N VAL A 108 -10.94 3.59 16.10
CA VAL A 108 -10.69 4.11 14.76
C VAL A 108 -11.83 3.72 13.85
N ASP A 109 -12.47 4.73 13.28
CA ASP A 109 -13.47 4.56 12.24
C ASP A 109 -12.76 4.40 10.88
N ILE A 110 -12.76 3.19 10.34
CA ILE A 110 -12.09 2.85 9.08
C ILE A 110 -12.61 3.68 7.91
N GLU A 111 -13.88 4.08 7.90
CA GLU A 111 -14.45 4.91 6.82
C GLU A 111 -13.80 6.31 6.73
N LYS A 112 -13.17 6.76 7.81
CA LYS A 112 -12.45 8.04 7.86
C LYS A 112 -11.00 7.92 7.41
N VAL A 113 -10.49 6.73 7.28
CA VAL A 113 -9.12 6.47 6.80
C VAL A 113 -9.03 6.79 5.31
N LYS A 114 -8.02 7.54 4.92
CA LYS A 114 -7.84 7.99 3.52
C LYS A 114 -6.41 7.79 3.09
N VAL A 115 -6.24 7.71 1.78
CA VAL A 115 -4.90 7.82 1.17
C VAL A 115 -4.54 9.30 1.09
N ASP A 116 -3.45 9.66 1.73
CA ASP A 116 -2.91 11.02 1.73
C ASP A 116 -1.97 11.22 0.54
N PHE A 117 -2.17 12.31 -0.20
CA PHE A 117 -1.38 12.68 -1.37
C PHE A 117 -0.52 13.88 -1.01
N ALA A 118 0.79 13.69 -0.93
CA ALA A 118 1.72 14.78 -0.61
C ALA A 118 1.70 15.85 -1.70
N LYS A 119 1.70 17.12 -1.28
CA LYS A 119 1.76 18.25 -2.22
C LYS A 119 3.08 18.24 -2.98
N GLY A 120 3.00 18.35 -4.30
CA GLY A 120 4.18 18.38 -5.17
C GLY A 120 4.75 17.00 -5.48
N HIS A 121 4.09 15.91 -5.10
CA HIS A 121 4.46 14.57 -5.54
C HIS A 121 4.38 14.48 -7.07
N THR A 122 5.39 13.91 -7.69
CA THR A 122 5.44 13.63 -9.12
C THR A 122 6.19 12.33 -9.37
N ASN A 123 5.73 11.58 -10.35
CA ASN A 123 6.41 10.39 -10.82
C ASN A 123 7.38 10.68 -11.99
N LYS A 124 7.43 11.92 -12.48
CA LYS A 124 8.33 12.35 -13.55
C LYS A 124 9.47 13.13 -12.96
N ILE A 125 10.68 12.60 -13.05
CA ILE A 125 11.88 13.13 -12.45
C ILE A 125 12.84 13.53 -13.57
N LYS A 126 13.26 14.80 -13.58
CA LYS A 126 14.24 15.30 -14.53
C LYS A 126 15.64 14.96 -14.03
N LEU A 127 16.39 14.14 -14.76
CA LEU A 127 17.76 13.75 -14.41
C LEU A 127 18.79 14.75 -14.92
N ASN A 128 18.58 15.30 -16.13
CA ASN A 128 19.38 16.38 -16.72
C ASN A 128 18.54 17.16 -17.75
N ASP A 129 19.13 18.00 -18.59
CA ASP A 129 18.38 18.85 -19.49
C ASP A 129 17.53 18.09 -20.51
N ASN A 130 17.96 16.90 -20.92
CA ASN A 130 17.32 16.13 -21.97
C ASN A 130 16.82 14.73 -21.51
N LEU A 131 17.10 14.31 -20.26
CA LEU A 131 16.82 12.95 -19.81
C LEU A 131 15.89 12.95 -18.61
N TRP A 132 14.85 12.12 -18.70
CA TRP A 132 13.82 11.97 -17.69
C TRP A 132 13.65 10.51 -17.30
N ILE A 133 13.29 10.26 -16.05
CA ILE A 133 12.83 8.97 -15.55
C ILE A 133 11.38 9.11 -15.08
N GLU A 134 10.52 8.20 -15.51
CA GLU A 134 9.14 8.10 -15.02
C GLU A 134 9.03 6.87 -14.14
N MET A 135 8.53 7.07 -12.92
CA MET A 135 8.39 6.03 -11.91
C MET A 135 6.97 5.49 -11.90
N LYS A 136 6.81 4.21 -11.58
CA LYS A 136 5.54 3.59 -11.25
C LYS A 136 5.50 3.23 -9.77
N TYR A 137 4.30 3.26 -9.19
CA TYR A 137 4.15 2.87 -7.78
C TYR A 137 4.43 1.38 -7.59
N PRO A 138 5.07 1.00 -6.49
CA PRO A 138 5.21 -0.40 -6.10
C PRO A 138 3.83 -1.08 -6.01
N GLY A 139 3.74 -2.32 -6.41
CA GLY A 139 2.53 -3.13 -6.37
C GLY A 139 2.55 -4.20 -5.28
N ILE A 140 1.72 -5.24 -5.44
CA ILE A 140 1.57 -6.33 -4.45
C ILE A 140 2.89 -7.04 -4.15
N ASP A 141 3.78 -7.16 -5.13
CA ASP A 141 5.07 -7.85 -4.97
C ASP A 141 6.00 -7.17 -3.94
N SER A 142 5.79 -5.87 -3.66
CA SER A 142 6.55 -5.16 -2.64
C SER A 142 6.23 -5.58 -1.20
N PHE A 143 5.05 -6.14 -0.96
CA PHE A 143 4.71 -6.74 0.33
C PHE A 143 5.43 -8.09 0.53
N ALA A 144 5.66 -8.81 -0.55
CA ALA A 144 6.28 -10.13 -0.51
C ALA A 144 7.82 -10.10 -0.40
N ASN A 145 8.43 -8.96 -0.71
CA ASN A 145 9.88 -8.83 -0.79
C ASN A 145 10.33 -7.53 -0.07
N PRO A 146 10.35 -7.53 1.27
CA PRO A 146 10.90 -6.41 2.01
C PRO A 146 12.38 -6.25 1.70
N GLN A 147 12.81 -4.99 1.62
CA GLN A 147 14.21 -4.66 1.32
C GLN A 147 15.07 -5.05 2.54
N GLN A 148 16.01 -5.96 2.33
CA GLN A 148 16.89 -6.47 3.40
C GLN A 148 18.30 -5.91 3.33
N ASP A 149 18.76 -5.51 2.15
CA ASP A 149 20.10 -4.94 1.93
C ASP A 149 20.12 -3.84 0.86
N ILE A 150 21.32 -3.33 0.57
CA ILE A 150 21.52 -2.25 -0.41
C ILE A 150 21.19 -2.73 -1.83
N ASP A 151 21.58 -3.94 -2.20
CA ASP A 151 21.33 -4.50 -3.53
C ASP A 151 19.83 -4.68 -3.77
N ASP A 152 19.09 -5.11 -2.75
CA ASP A 152 17.63 -5.20 -2.79
C ASP A 152 16.99 -3.82 -2.95
N THR A 153 17.57 -2.78 -2.35
CA THR A 153 17.11 -1.39 -2.52
C THR A 153 17.26 -0.93 -3.98
N PHE A 154 18.41 -1.19 -4.63
CA PHE A 154 18.62 -0.82 -6.03
C PHE A 154 17.68 -1.57 -6.97
N LYS A 155 17.49 -2.87 -6.74
CA LYS A 155 16.52 -3.69 -7.48
C LYS A 155 15.09 -3.18 -7.29
N PHE A 156 14.71 -2.81 -6.08
CA PHE A 156 13.39 -2.24 -5.79
C PHE A 156 13.16 -0.92 -6.53
N VAL A 157 14.14 -0.02 -6.51
CA VAL A 157 14.07 1.24 -7.27
C VAL A 157 13.96 0.96 -8.77
N ALA A 158 14.78 0.06 -9.31
CA ALA A 158 14.76 -0.34 -10.72
C ALA A 158 13.43 -0.98 -11.13
N ASN A 159 12.83 -1.82 -10.27
CA ASN A 159 11.50 -2.41 -10.47
C ASN A 159 10.38 -1.36 -10.51
N SER A 160 10.63 -0.21 -9.89
CA SER A 160 9.68 0.91 -9.85
C SER A 160 9.89 1.91 -11.01
N VAL A 161 10.80 1.65 -11.93
CA VAL A 161 10.92 2.42 -13.18
C VAL A 161 9.83 1.97 -14.15
N ASP A 162 9.05 2.92 -14.67
CA ASP A 162 8.11 2.70 -15.76
C ASP A 162 8.84 2.82 -17.10
N LYS A 163 9.55 3.93 -17.28
CA LYS A 163 10.38 4.22 -18.45
C LYS A 163 11.41 5.30 -18.19
N ILE A 164 12.44 5.30 -19.01
CA ILE A 164 13.41 6.37 -19.15
C ILE A 164 13.21 6.94 -20.56
N TYR A 165 13.32 8.25 -20.75
CA TYR A 165 13.14 8.84 -22.06
C TYR A 165 13.90 10.16 -22.21
N ASP A 166 14.27 10.46 -23.45
CA ASP A 166 14.76 11.75 -23.90
C ASP A 166 13.90 12.31 -25.03
N ASP A 167 14.37 13.32 -25.73
CA ASP A 167 13.65 13.97 -26.85
C ASP A 167 13.53 13.06 -28.09
N THR A 168 14.26 11.93 -28.14
CA THR A 168 14.39 11.07 -29.33
C THR A 168 14.03 9.62 -29.10
N GLU A 169 14.22 9.11 -27.87
CA GLU A 169 14.10 7.69 -27.55
C GLU A 169 13.35 7.45 -26.23
N VAL A 170 12.70 6.28 -26.12
CA VAL A 170 12.03 5.81 -24.92
C VAL A 170 12.50 4.39 -24.61
N TRP A 171 12.98 4.19 -23.38
CA TRP A 171 13.40 2.89 -22.84
C TRP A 171 12.38 2.46 -21.81
N ASP A 172 11.53 1.52 -22.17
CA ASP A 172 10.47 0.93 -21.32
C ASP A 172 10.71 -0.57 -21.11
N SER A 173 9.80 -1.23 -20.40
CA SER A 173 9.88 -2.67 -20.10
C SER A 173 9.82 -3.57 -21.33
N ASN A 174 9.49 -3.06 -22.52
CA ASN A 174 9.51 -3.83 -23.78
C ASN A 174 10.90 -3.78 -24.43
N THR A 175 11.68 -2.75 -24.15
CA THR A 175 12.99 -2.48 -24.78
C THR A 175 14.16 -2.64 -23.82
N THR A 176 13.92 -2.69 -22.51
CA THR A 176 14.95 -2.65 -21.48
C THR A 176 14.72 -3.75 -20.44
N THR A 177 15.77 -4.45 -20.09
CA THR A 177 15.75 -5.50 -19.06
C THR A 177 15.87 -4.91 -17.65
N GLN A 178 15.54 -5.70 -16.65
CA GLN A 178 15.67 -5.30 -15.25
C GLN A 178 17.12 -4.98 -14.85
N ASP A 179 18.08 -5.79 -15.31
CA ASP A 179 19.50 -5.58 -15.00
C ASP A 179 20.04 -4.30 -15.64
N GLU A 180 19.53 -3.90 -16.81
CA GLU A 180 19.86 -2.63 -17.44
C GLU A 180 19.31 -1.44 -16.64
N TYR A 181 18.10 -1.56 -16.07
CA TYR A 181 17.59 -0.52 -15.16
C TYR A 181 18.43 -0.43 -13.87
N VAL A 182 18.84 -1.55 -13.27
CA VAL A 182 19.74 -1.54 -12.11
C VAL A 182 21.05 -0.83 -12.46
N SER A 183 21.69 -1.23 -13.58
CA SER A 183 22.93 -0.63 -14.04
C SER A 183 22.79 0.86 -14.36
N PHE A 184 21.62 1.30 -14.83
CA PHE A 184 21.34 2.72 -15.04
C PHE A 184 21.20 3.48 -13.71
N ILE A 185 20.48 2.93 -12.73
CA ILE A 185 20.33 3.55 -11.41
C ILE A 185 21.68 3.70 -10.70
N GLU A 186 22.58 2.73 -10.84
CA GLU A 186 23.95 2.78 -10.28
C GLU A 186 24.81 3.89 -10.90
N GLN A 187 24.51 4.36 -12.09
CA GLN A 187 25.22 5.47 -12.76
C GLN A 187 24.72 6.85 -12.34
N LEU A 188 23.62 6.94 -11.59
CA LEU A 188 23.10 8.22 -11.13
C LEU A 188 24.06 8.87 -10.12
N SER A 189 24.21 10.19 -10.23
CA SER A 189 24.84 10.95 -9.17
C SER A 189 24.01 10.91 -7.90
N SER A 190 24.65 11.14 -6.74
CA SER A 190 23.94 11.17 -5.44
C SER A 190 22.75 12.15 -5.44
N LYS A 191 22.84 13.27 -6.16
CA LYS A 191 21.74 14.23 -6.28
C LYS A 191 20.57 13.64 -7.08
N GLN A 192 20.84 13.03 -8.23
CA GLN A 192 19.81 12.42 -9.06
C GLN A 192 19.14 11.25 -8.33
N PHE A 193 19.91 10.44 -7.64
CA PHE A 193 19.37 9.35 -6.82
C PHE A 193 18.50 9.88 -5.67
N ALA A 194 18.89 10.96 -5.01
CA ALA A 194 18.05 11.61 -3.99
C ALA A 194 16.72 12.15 -4.57
N ASP A 195 16.72 12.63 -5.81
CA ASP A 195 15.47 13.04 -6.49
C ASP A 195 14.57 11.83 -6.81
N VAL A 196 15.16 10.67 -7.14
CA VAL A 196 14.44 9.40 -7.29
C VAL A 196 13.90 8.92 -5.94
N GLN A 197 14.69 8.96 -4.87
CA GLN A 197 14.24 8.59 -3.52
C GLN A 197 13.07 9.44 -3.05
N ARG A 198 13.06 10.73 -3.37
CA ARG A 198 11.95 11.64 -3.04
C ARG A 198 10.60 11.16 -3.59
N PHE A 199 10.57 10.44 -4.71
CA PHE A 199 9.34 9.82 -5.22
C PHE A 199 8.75 8.86 -4.18
N PHE A 200 9.57 8.00 -3.57
CA PHE A 200 9.11 7.05 -2.55
C PHE A 200 8.73 7.75 -1.25
N ASP A 201 9.52 8.75 -0.82
CA ASP A 201 9.25 9.51 0.41
C ASP A 201 7.94 10.30 0.36
N THR A 202 7.52 10.67 -0.85
CA THR A 202 6.32 11.49 -1.07
C THR A 202 5.16 10.72 -1.72
N MET A 203 5.33 9.43 -2.00
CA MET A 203 4.26 8.66 -2.62
C MET A 203 3.01 8.61 -1.73
N PRO A 204 1.82 8.45 -2.32
CA PRO A 204 0.60 8.36 -1.56
C PRO A 204 0.63 7.21 -0.56
N THR A 205 0.12 7.45 0.64
CA THR A 205 0.15 6.47 1.73
C THR A 205 -1.22 6.41 2.41
N LEU A 206 -1.62 5.21 2.82
CA LEU A 206 -2.77 5.02 3.69
C LEU A 206 -2.44 5.57 5.08
N ARG A 207 -3.14 6.63 5.49
CA ARG A 207 -2.82 7.34 6.72
C ARG A 207 -4.06 7.78 7.49
N HIS A 208 -4.00 7.64 8.82
CA HIS A 208 -5.02 8.18 9.70
C HIS A 208 -4.39 8.78 10.95
N LYS A 209 -4.78 10.02 11.26
CA LYS A 209 -4.30 10.74 12.44
C LYS A 209 -5.29 10.62 13.59
N ILE A 210 -4.81 10.16 14.73
CA ILE A 210 -5.58 9.99 15.97
C ILE A 210 -5.06 10.97 16.99
N LYS A 211 -5.98 11.56 17.76
CA LYS A 211 -5.65 12.29 18.97
C LYS A 211 -5.97 11.40 20.16
N ALA A 212 -5.00 11.21 21.01
CA ALA A 212 -5.13 10.42 22.22
C ALA A 212 -4.57 11.17 23.43
N LYS A 213 -4.90 10.70 24.61
CA LYS A 213 -4.45 11.29 25.87
C LYS A 213 -3.97 10.17 26.78
N ASN A 214 -2.78 10.32 27.34
CA ASN A 214 -2.24 9.37 28.30
C ASN A 214 -3.15 9.36 29.56
N PRO A 215 -3.69 8.20 29.98
CA PRO A 215 -4.58 8.10 31.13
C PRO A 215 -3.89 8.39 32.45
N ASN A 216 -2.57 8.24 32.54
CA ASN A 216 -1.79 8.41 33.78
C ASN A 216 -1.23 9.84 33.93
N THR A 217 -0.62 10.38 32.85
CA THR A 217 0.03 11.69 32.88
C THR A 217 -0.87 12.84 32.43
N ASN A 218 -2.00 12.52 31.76
CA ASN A 218 -2.91 13.47 31.13
C ASN A 218 -2.30 14.26 29.95
N VAL A 219 -1.15 13.87 29.43
CA VAL A 219 -0.53 14.49 28.24
C VAL A 219 -1.29 14.06 26.99
N GLU A 220 -1.64 15.05 26.15
CA GLU A 220 -2.26 14.81 24.84
C GLU A 220 -1.17 14.60 23.80
N PHE A 221 -1.40 13.66 22.87
CA PHE A 221 -0.49 13.38 21.76
C PHE A 221 -1.25 13.05 20.50
N ASP A 222 -0.59 13.30 19.37
CA ASP A 222 -1.06 12.88 18.06
C ASP A 222 -0.35 11.57 17.68
N TYR A 223 -1.10 10.58 17.25
CA TYR A 223 -0.59 9.33 16.71
C TYR A 223 -1.01 9.18 15.26
N VAL A 224 -0.07 8.78 14.38
CA VAL A 224 -0.34 8.55 12.96
C VAL A 224 -0.24 7.06 12.68
N ILE A 225 -1.37 6.48 12.30
CA ILE A 225 -1.41 5.12 11.76
C ILE A 225 -1.07 5.21 10.28
N GLU A 226 -0.11 4.42 9.82
CA GLU A 226 0.36 4.41 8.45
C GLU A 226 0.57 2.98 7.97
N GLY A 227 0.07 2.68 6.76
CA GLY A 227 0.12 1.34 6.19
C GLY A 227 -0.86 0.36 6.82
N LEU A 228 -1.15 -0.71 6.08
CA LEU A 228 -2.21 -1.68 6.43
C LEU A 228 -1.93 -2.44 7.72
N SER A 229 -0.68 -2.82 7.98
CA SER A 229 -0.27 -3.63 9.15
C SER A 229 -0.70 -3.01 10.47
N ASN A 230 -0.63 -1.68 10.58
CA ASN A 230 -1.00 -0.96 11.80
C ASN A 230 -2.52 -0.91 12.08
N PHE A 231 -3.35 -1.41 11.14
CA PHE A 231 -4.80 -1.56 11.33
C PHE A 231 -5.20 -2.99 11.75
N PHE A 232 -4.22 -3.89 11.97
CA PHE A 232 -4.43 -5.26 12.42
C PHE A 232 -3.88 -5.54 13.83
N ALA A 233 -3.25 -4.56 14.44
CA ALA A 233 -2.66 -4.68 15.78
C ALA A 233 -3.72 -4.76 16.89
#